data_479ced10aa92919459f896a63e34e735
#
_entry.id   479ced10aa92919459f896a63e34e735
#
_cell.length_a   1.000
_cell.length_b   1.000
_cell.length_c   1.000
_cell.angle_alpha   90.00
_cell.angle_beta   90.00
_cell.angle_gamma   90.00
#
_symmetry.space_group_name_H-M   'P 1'
#
loop_
_entity.id
_entity.type
_entity.pdbx_description
1 polymer ?
#
loop_
_entity_poly.entity_id
_entity_poly.type
_entity_poly.pdbx_seq_one_letter_code
_entity_poly.pdbx_strand_id
1 'polypeptide(L)'
;RGSLSNTIIGKNTFLDNQVHIAHNNKIGNNCIIAGQVGFAGSSSIGDNVIIGGQAGIAGHLRIGNNIQIGGGSGVIKDVPDNSKVMGYPAKDLRYFIKDNK
;
A
#
# COMPACT_ATOMS: atom_id res chain seq x y z
N ARG A 1 4.55 -4.44 -18.15
CA ARG A 1 3.85 -4.76 -18.52
C ARG A 1 3.61 -6.11 -18.48
N GLY A 2 3.71 -6.91 -19.24
CA GLY A 2 3.41 -8.32 -19.22
C GLY A 2 3.81 -9.03 -17.93
N SER A 3 4.73 -8.48 -17.20
CA SER A 3 5.16 -9.07 -15.94
C SER A 3 4.09 -8.99 -14.85
N LEU A 4 2.95 -8.37 -15.14
CA LEU A 4 1.88 -8.28 -14.18
C LEU A 4 0.95 -9.48 -14.21
N SER A 5 1.36 -10.58 -14.89
CA SER A 5 0.58 -11.80 -14.87
C SER A 5 0.33 -12.20 -13.42
N ASN A 6 -0.88 -12.64 -13.12
CA ASN A 6 -1.33 -13.02 -11.80
C ASN A 6 -1.53 -11.88 -10.81
N THR A 7 -1.37 -10.64 -11.24
CA THR A 7 -1.73 -9.50 -10.42
C THR A 7 -3.15 -9.07 -10.76
N ILE A 8 -3.97 -8.88 -9.75
CA ILE A 8 -5.37 -8.52 -9.91
C ILE A 8 -5.58 -7.13 -9.33
N ILE A 9 -6.18 -6.25 -10.14
CA ILE A 9 -6.46 -4.88 -9.71
C ILE A 9 -7.97 -4.67 -9.83
N GLY A 10 -8.59 -4.23 -8.76
CA GLY A 10 -10.03 -4.05 -8.70
C GLY A 10 -10.53 -2.84 -9.47
N LYS A 11 -11.84 -2.60 -9.38
CA LYS A 11 -12.50 -1.52 -10.11
C LYS A 11 -12.21 -0.17 -9.47
N ASN A 12 -12.17 0.85 -10.32
CA ASN A 12 -12.01 2.23 -9.88
C ASN A 12 -10.74 2.46 -9.07
N THR A 13 -9.74 1.63 -9.26
CA THR A 13 -8.45 1.80 -8.60
C THR A 13 -7.56 2.63 -9.51
N PHE A 14 -7.00 3.69 -8.95
CA PHE A 14 -6.16 4.62 -9.69
C PHE A 14 -4.69 4.37 -9.36
N LEU A 15 -3.89 4.15 -10.38
CA LEU A 15 -2.45 3.98 -10.25
C LEU A 15 -1.77 5.15 -10.95
N ASP A 16 -1.06 5.96 -10.19
CA ASP A 16 -0.33 7.08 -10.77
C ASP A 16 0.94 6.60 -11.45
N ASN A 17 1.77 7.53 -11.89
CA ASN A 17 2.95 7.23 -12.68
C ASN A 17 4.00 6.45 -11.90
N GLN A 18 4.68 5.55 -12.60
CA GLN A 18 5.83 4.83 -12.07
C GLN A 18 5.52 3.96 -10.86
N VAL A 19 4.28 3.52 -10.73
CA VAL A 19 3.94 2.53 -9.72
C VAL A 19 4.51 1.19 -10.16
N HIS A 20 5.25 0.54 -9.29
CA HIS A 20 5.85 -0.75 -9.57
C HIS A 20 5.11 -1.83 -8.80
N ILE A 21 4.55 -2.79 -9.52
CA ILE A 21 3.80 -3.89 -8.90
C ILE A 21 4.42 -5.20 -9.35
N ALA A 22 5.01 -5.91 -8.40
CA ALA A 22 5.51 -7.24 -8.70
C ALA A 22 4.34 -8.21 -8.87
N HIS A 23 4.63 -9.45 -9.24
CA HIS A 23 3.58 -10.40 -9.56
C HIS A 23 2.85 -10.91 -8.32
N ASN A 24 1.67 -11.49 -8.54
CA ASN A 24 0.84 -12.13 -7.51
C ASN A 24 0.31 -11.18 -6.45
N ASN A 25 0.18 -9.91 -6.77
CA ASN A 25 -0.46 -8.96 -5.87
C ASN A 25 -1.95 -8.90 -6.15
N LYS A 26 -2.73 -8.57 -5.12
CA LYS A 26 -4.14 -8.36 -5.23
C LYS A 26 -4.45 -6.99 -4.68
N ILE A 27 -4.99 -6.11 -5.51
CA ILE A 27 -5.34 -4.76 -5.10
C ILE A 27 -6.84 -4.62 -5.28
N GLY A 28 -7.52 -4.19 -4.23
CA GLY A 28 -8.98 -4.11 -4.22
C GLY A 28 -9.54 -2.96 -5.02
N ASN A 29 -10.80 -2.62 -4.74
CA ASN A 29 -11.54 -1.60 -5.45
C ASN A 29 -11.35 -0.23 -4.81
N ASN A 30 -11.49 0.81 -5.65
CA ASN A 30 -11.53 2.20 -5.16
C ASN A 30 -10.27 2.60 -4.40
N CYS A 31 -9.12 2.09 -4.82
CA CYS A 31 -7.85 2.44 -4.21
C CYS A 31 -7.20 3.58 -4.99
N ILE A 32 -6.42 4.40 -4.30
CA ILE A 32 -5.63 5.45 -4.93
C ILE A 32 -4.17 5.22 -4.56
N ILE A 33 -3.35 4.98 -5.56
CA ILE A 33 -1.95 4.68 -5.35
C ILE A 33 -1.13 5.73 -6.07
N ALA A 34 -0.47 6.58 -5.30
CA ALA A 34 0.28 7.70 -5.84
C ALA A 34 1.57 7.24 -6.54
N GLY A 35 2.27 8.18 -7.14
CA GLY A 35 3.42 7.85 -7.96
C GLY A 35 4.58 7.23 -7.21
N GLN A 36 5.31 6.36 -7.89
CA GLN A 36 6.52 5.72 -7.39
C GLN A 36 6.32 4.82 -6.18
N VAL A 37 5.09 4.37 -5.95
CA VAL A 37 4.83 3.35 -4.93
C VAL A 37 5.30 2.00 -5.47
N GLY A 38 5.92 1.22 -4.61
CA GLY A 38 6.40 -0.11 -4.99
C GLY A 38 5.73 -1.19 -4.14
N PHE A 39 5.33 -2.27 -4.81
CA PHE A 39 4.80 -3.45 -4.15
C PHE A 39 5.71 -4.63 -4.44
N ALA A 40 6.26 -5.25 -3.42
CA ALA A 40 6.88 -6.54 -3.58
C ALA A 40 5.79 -7.59 -3.83
N GLY A 41 6.13 -8.80 -4.15
CA GLY A 41 5.14 -9.77 -4.60
C GLY A 41 4.23 -10.34 -3.52
N SER A 42 3.10 -10.87 -3.93
CA SER A 42 2.22 -11.71 -3.13
C SER A 42 1.57 -11.02 -1.93
N SER A 43 1.31 -9.73 -2.04
CA SER A 43 0.57 -9.01 -1.01
C SER A 43 -0.88 -8.79 -1.44
N SER A 44 -1.76 -8.68 -0.46
CA SER A 44 -3.18 -8.41 -0.67
C SER A 44 -3.51 -7.05 -0.09
N ILE A 45 -4.11 -6.20 -0.91
CA ILE A 45 -4.54 -4.87 -0.51
C ILE A 45 -6.06 -4.83 -0.60
N GLY A 46 -6.72 -4.40 0.45
CA GLY A 46 -8.18 -4.35 0.47
C GLY A 46 -8.75 -3.19 -0.35
N ASP A 47 -10.00 -2.83 -0.05
CA ASP A 47 -10.71 -1.77 -0.74
C ASP A 47 -10.51 -0.43 -0.05
N ASN A 48 -10.62 0.65 -0.84
CA ASN A 48 -10.57 2.01 -0.29
C ASN A 48 -9.25 2.30 0.43
N VAL A 49 -8.15 1.88 -0.17
CA VAL A 49 -6.82 2.12 0.38
C VAL A 49 -6.16 3.26 -0.37
N ILE A 50 -5.60 4.21 0.37
CA ILE A 50 -4.89 5.34 -0.21
C ILE A 50 -3.43 5.23 0.19
N ILE A 51 -2.55 5.17 -0.80
CA ILE A 51 -1.12 5.03 -0.56
C ILE A 51 -0.41 6.25 -1.12
N GLY A 52 0.28 6.98 -0.25
CA GLY A 52 1.01 8.17 -0.63
C GLY A 52 2.24 7.85 -1.48
N GLY A 53 2.74 8.84 -2.18
CA GLY A 53 3.84 8.65 -3.12
C GLY A 53 5.10 8.09 -2.47
N GLN A 54 5.82 7.30 -3.22
CA GLN A 54 7.12 6.73 -2.82
C GLN A 54 7.04 5.79 -1.61
N ALA A 55 5.86 5.31 -1.25
CA ALA A 55 5.73 4.30 -0.21
C ALA A 55 6.16 2.94 -0.76
N GLY A 56 6.59 2.06 0.11
CA GLY A 56 6.95 0.69 -0.25
C GLY A 56 6.15 -0.31 0.57
N ILE A 57 5.68 -1.35 -0.09
CA ILE A 57 4.92 -2.42 0.54
C ILE A 57 5.71 -3.71 0.41
N ALA A 58 6.09 -4.29 1.53
CA ALA A 58 6.85 -5.53 1.53
C ALA A 58 6.01 -6.69 0.98
N GLY A 59 6.65 -7.80 0.67
CA GLY A 59 5.96 -8.97 0.15
C GLY A 59 5.21 -9.73 1.21
N HIS A 60 4.19 -10.48 0.76
CA HIS A 60 3.42 -11.38 1.60
C HIS A 60 2.68 -10.71 2.74
N LEU A 61 2.24 -9.47 2.53
CA LEU A 61 1.49 -8.73 3.53
C LEU A 61 0.01 -8.72 3.23
N ARG A 62 -0.77 -8.49 4.26
CA ARG A 62 -2.19 -8.28 4.14
C ARG A 62 -2.53 -6.88 4.64
N ILE A 63 -2.97 -6.06 3.74
CA ILE A 63 -3.39 -4.69 4.03
C ILE A 63 -4.92 -4.68 3.98
N GLY A 64 -5.55 -4.29 5.06
CA GLY A 64 -7.02 -4.34 5.16
C GLY A 64 -7.72 -3.28 4.33
N ASN A 65 -8.96 -2.97 4.70
CA ASN A 65 -9.79 -1.99 4.00
C ASN A 65 -9.74 -0.64 4.70
N ASN A 66 -10.02 0.42 3.93
CA ASN A 66 -10.14 1.77 4.48
C ASN A 66 -8.86 2.22 5.19
N ILE A 67 -7.75 2.12 4.48
CA ILE A 67 -6.43 2.40 5.05
C ILE A 67 -5.81 3.59 4.34
N GLN A 68 -5.10 4.41 5.10
CA GLN A 68 -4.27 5.47 4.54
C GLN A 68 -2.81 5.21 4.91
N ILE A 69 -1.95 5.19 3.91
CA ILE A 69 -0.52 4.99 4.09
C ILE A 69 0.18 6.26 3.65
N GLY A 70 0.90 6.89 4.56
CA GLY A 70 1.59 8.14 4.27
C GLY A 70 2.68 8.01 3.24
N GLY A 71 2.98 9.10 2.54
CA GLY A 71 4.04 9.09 1.54
C GLY A 71 5.39 8.74 2.15
N GLY A 72 6.21 8.03 1.40
CA GLY A 72 7.52 7.62 1.85
C GLY A 72 7.53 6.54 2.91
N SER A 73 6.37 5.99 3.25
CA SER A 73 6.30 4.96 4.30
C SER A 73 6.83 3.63 3.82
N GLY A 74 7.38 2.84 4.75
CA GLY A 74 7.79 1.47 4.46
C GLY A 74 6.95 0.51 5.27
N VAL A 75 6.03 -0.20 4.61
CA VAL A 75 5.12 -1.11 5.29
C VAL A 75 5.73 -2.50 5.28
N ILE A 76 6.04 -3.02 6.45
CA ILE A 76 6.67 -4.32 6.59
C ILE A 76 5.87 -5.31 7.42
N LYS A 77 4.67 -4.91 7.84
CA LYS A 77 3.75 -5.77 8.61
C LYS A 77 2.35 -5.61 8.07
N ASP A 78 1.51 -6.59 8.35
CA ASP A 78 0.09 -6.51 8.01
C ASP A 78 -0.52 -5.27 8.66
N VAL A 79 -1.50 -4.69 7.97
CA VAL A 79 -2.18 -3.50 8.45
C VAL A 79 -3.66 -3.81 8.60
N PRO A 80 -4.22 -3.66 9.80
CA PRO A 80 -5.64 -3.97 10.01
C PRO A 80 -6.54 -2.90 9.40
N ASP A 81 -7.81 -3.24 9.22
CA ASP A 81 -8.80 -2.33 8.65
C ASP A 81 -8.85 -1.01 9.39
N ASN A 82 -9.19 0.04 8.66
CA ASN A 82 -9.46 1.36 9.21
C ASN A 82 -8.25 1.99 9.92
N SER A 83 -7.07 1.73 9.39
CA SER A 83 -5.82 2.25 9.98
C SER A 83 -5.23 3.37 9.15
N LYS A 84 -4.47 4.22 9.81
CA LYS A 84 -3.61 5.21 9.17
C LYS A 84 -2.20 4.95 9.65
N VAL A 85 -1.29 4.72 8.74
CA VAL A 85 0.09 4.39 9.09
C VAL A 85 1.07 5.31 8.38
N MET A 86 2.23 5.49 8.97
CA MET A 86 3.26 6.36 8.44
C MET A 86 4.62 5.95 8.98
N GLY A 87 5.66 6.28 8.24
CA GLY A 87 7.03 6.06 8.68
C GLY A 87 7.68 4.80 8.13
N TYR A 88 8.89 4.55 8.54
CA TYR A 88 9.63 3.35 8.16
C TYR A 88 10.36 2.82 9.40
N PRO A 89 9.95 1.66 9.92
CA PRO A 89 8.79 0.90 9.50
C PRO A 89 7.50 1.66 9.77
N ALA A 90 6.51 1.47 8.90
CA ALA A 90 5.24 2.17 9.06
C ALA A 90 4.53 1.72 10.32
N LYS A 91 3.97 2.66 11.03
CA LYS A 91 3.22 2.38 12.24
C LYS A 91 2.00 3.31 12.29
N ASP A 92 1.08 3.00 13.17
CA ASP A 92 -0.11 3.81 13.35
C ASP A 92 0.28 5.27 13.54
N LEU A 93 -0.46 6.16 12.90
CA LEU A 93 -0.13 7.58 12.89
C LEU A 93 0.01 8.16 14.29
N ARG A 94 -0.81 7.72 15.22
CA ARG A 94 -0.73 8.24 16.59
C ARG A 94 0.64 7.95 17.21
N TYR A 95 1.16 6.75 17.00
CA TYR A 95 2.47 6.39 17.52
C TYR A 95 3.59 7.12 16.80
N PHE A 96 3.42 7.30 15.49
CA PHE A 96 4.42 8.02 14.72
C PHE A 96 4.57 9.47 15.22
N ILE A 97 3.46 10.15 15.42
CA ILE A 97 3.49 11.53 15.89
C ILE A 97 4.09 11.60 17.29
N LYS A 98 3.71 10.69 18.15
CA LYS A 98 4.22 10.65 19.51
C LYS A 98 5.73 10.46 19.55
N ASP A 99 6.23 9.54 18.73
CA ASP A 99 7.65 9.21 18.72
C ASP A 99 8.53 10.32 18.17
N ASN A 100 7.95 11.22 17.39
CA ASN A 100 8.71 12.28 16.72
C ASN A 100 8.51 13.66 17.33
N LYS A 101 8.04 13.71 18.53
CA LYS A 101 7.86 14.99 19.22
C LYS A 101 9.06 15.42 20.05
#